data_f43de8189e6cdd9badafe754030991a4
#
_entry.id   f43de8189e6cdd9badafe754030991a4
#
_cell.length_a   1.000
_cell.length_b   1.000
_cell.length_c   1.000
_cell.angle_alpha   90.00
_cell.angle_beta   90.00
_cell.angle_gamma   90.00
#
_symmetry.space_group_name_H-M   'P 1'
#
loop_
_entity.id
_entity.type
_entity.pdbx_description
1 polymer ?
#
loop_
_entity_poly.entity_id
_entity_poly.type
_entity_poly.pdbx_seq_one_letter_code
_entity_poly.pdbx_strand_id
1 'polypeptide(L)'
;MAKKKVVLAFSGGLDTSFCVKYLSEECGYDVYTAIANTGGFNQEELKSIEERAYKLGAVQHATLDITQEYYQKSIKYMVFGNILRNGTYPISVSSERIFQAIAIINYAKEIGADYVAHGSTGAGNDQVRFDLTFQILAPEIGIITPTRDMTLTREYEIEYLKKHGYTADFKKMEYSINKGLWGTSIGGKETLKSNQTLPESAYPSQMTATQSKTITLDFVKGEIAGINGKAYDNKVAAIQDLEALAAPYAIGRDMHIGDTIIGIKGRVGFEAAAPMLIIAAHKMLEKHTLTKWQQYWKDQVGTWYGMFLHEAQYLEPVMRDIEAFLDSSQQNVTGRVIIELHPYRYVLVLSLIH
;
A
#
# COMPACT_ATOMS: atom_id res chain seq x y z
N MET A 1 -33.62 -9.43 -20.15
CA MET A 1 -33.03 -8.26 -19.47
C MET A 1 -31.52 -8.31 -19.67
N ALA A 2 -30.85 -7.19 -19.84
CA ALA A 2 -29.38 -7.16 -19.86
C ALA A 2 -28.85 -7.66 -18.51
N LYS A 3 -27.75 -8.40 -18.50
CA LYS A 3 -27.09 -8.81 -17.27
C LYS A 3 -26.58 -7.58 -16.52
N LYS A 4 -26.61 -7.62 -15.20
CA LYS A 4 -26.06 -6.55 -14.37
C LYS A 4 -24.54 -6.61 -14.40
N LYS A 5 -23.90 -5.43 -14.41
CA LYS A 5 -22.45 -5.30 -14.41
C LYS A 5 -21.93 -5.16 -12.99
N VAL A 6 -20.88 -5.91 -12.65
CA VAL A 6 -20.16 -5.76 -11.39
C VAL A 6 -18.68 -5.53 -11.66
N VAL A 7 -18.09 -4.50 -11.02
CA VAL A 7 -16.64 -4.29 -11.02
C VAL A 7 -16.07 -4.90 -9.76
N LEU A 8 -15.17 -5.87 -9.90
CA LEU A 8 -14.48 -6.53 -8.79
C LEU A 8 -13.06 -5.98 -8.65
N ALA A 9 -12.72 -5.48 -7.47
CA ALA A 9 -11.33 -5.23 -7.08
C ALA A 9 -10.57 -6.56 -7.05
N PHE A 10 -9.70 -6.80 -8.04
CA PHE A 10 -9.11 -8.10 -8.32
C PHE A 10 -7.60 -8.10 -8.17
N SER A 11 -7.09 -8.81 -7.18
CA SER A 11 -5.65 -8.98 -6.93
C SER A 11 -5.06 -10.27 -7.53
N GLY A 12 -5.91 -11.15 -8.07
CA GLY A 12 -5.50 -12.50 -8.50
C GLY A 12 -5.26 -13.48 -7.33
N GLY A 13 -5.56 -13.09 -6.09
CA GLY A 13 -5.51 -13.97 -4.92
C GLY A 13 -6.69 -14.96 -4.87
N LEU A 14 -6.70 -15.82 -3.82
CA LEU A 14 -7.73 -16.84 -3.64
C LEU A 14 -9.13 -16.22 -3.55
N ASP A 15 -9.33 -15.31 -2.59
CA ASP A 15 -10.62 -14.72 -2.28
C ASP A 15 -11.23 -13.99 -3.49
N THR A 16 -10.41 -13.21 -4.20
CA THR A 16 -10.87 -12.51 -5.41
C THR A 16 -11.09 -13.46 -6.60
N SER A 17 -10.34 -14.56 -6.69
CA SER A 17 -10.58 -15.62 -7.70
C SER A 17 -11.90 -16.34 -7.45
N PHE A 18 -12.21 -16.64 -6.18
CA PHE A 18 -13.53 -17.14 -5.80
C PHE A 18 -14.63 -16.16 -6.20
N CYS A 19 -14.46 -14.86 -5.87
CA CYS A 19 -15.46 -13.85 -6.19
C CYS A 19 -15.78 -13.79 -7.69
N VAL A 20 -14.78 -13.86 -8.58
CA VAL A 20 -15.04 -13.86 -10.04
C VAL A 20 -15.96 -15.02 -10.42
N LYS A 21 -15.62 -16.24 -9.99
CA LYS A 21 -16.40 -17.46 -10.31
C LYS A 21 -17.82 -17.37 -9.75
N TYR A 22 -17.96 -17.05 -8.49
CA TYR A 22 -19.25 -16.96 -7.80
C TYR A 22 -20.17 -15.91 -8.46
N LEU A 23 -19.67 -14.71 -8.70
CA LEU A 23 -20.46 -13.61 -9.27
C LEU A 23 -20.86 -13.90 -10.73
N SER A 24 -20.02 -14.57 -11.51
CA SER A 24 -20.32 -14.89 -12.91
C SER A 24 -21.25 -16.10 -13.05
N GLU A 25 -21.01 -17.18 -12.31
CA GLU A 25 -21.72 -18.46 -12.50
C GLU A 25 -22.98 -18.57 -11.64
N GLU A 26 -22.91 -18.20 -10.35
CA GLU A 26 -24.05 -18.32 -9.45
C GLU A 26 -24.98 -17.10 -9.47
N CYS A 27 -24.39 -15.87 -9.53
CA CYS A 27 -25.17 -14.64 -9.56
C CYS A 27 -25.57 -14.23 -10.99
N GLY A 28 -24.92 -14.78 -12.00
CA GLY A 28 -25.18 -14.48 -13.41
C GLY A 28 -24.82 -13.07 -13.84
N TYR A 29 -23.90 -12.40 -13.14
CA TYR A 29 -23.45 -11.05 -13.48
C TYR A 29 -22.39 -11.04 -14.58
N ASP A 30 -22.30 -9.94 -15.31
CA ASP A 30 -21.16 -9.63 -16.15
C ASP A 30 -20.04 -9.04 -15.25
N VAL A 31 -19.00 -9.85 -14.99
CA VAL A 31 -17.92 -9.49 -14.07
C VAL A 31 -16.81 -8.77 -14.82
N TYR A 32 -16.58 -7.52 -14.47
CA TYR A 32 -15.44 -6.71 -14.87
C TYR A 32 -14.45 -6.70 -13.73
N THR A 33 -13.23 -7.19 -13.96
CA THR A 33 -12.19 -7.16 -12.95
C THR A 33 -11.30 -5.95 -13.15
N ALA A 34 -10.83 -5.35 -12.06
CA ALA A 34 -9.88 -4.26 -12.12
C ALA A 34 -8.80 -4.41 -11.04
N ILE A 35 -7.53 -4.24 -11.42
CA ILE A 35 -6.41 -4.12 -10.49
C ILE A 35 -5.90 -2.68 -10.52
N ALA A 36 -5.85 -2.03 -9.35
CA ALA A 36 -5.21 -0.73 -9.20
C ALA A 36 -3.76 -0.94 -8.75
N ASN A 37 -2.82 -0.74 -9.68
CA ASN A 37 -1.40 -0.93 -9.43
C ASN A 37 -0.81 0.28 -8.71
N THR A 38 -0.34 0.07 -7.49
CA THR A 38 0.35 1.03 -6.64
C THR A 38 1.88 0.89 -6.68
N GLY A 39 2.41 0.18 -7.69
CA GLY A 39 3.85 -0.05 -7.88
C GLY A 39 4.38 -1.35 -7.28
N GLY A 40 3.49 -2.25 -6.83
CA GLY A 40 3.86 -3.55 -6.26
C GLY A 40 3.99 -4.68 -7.28
N PHE A 41 3.54 -4.48 -8.51
CA PHE A 41 3.51 -5.51 -9.55
C PHE A 41 4.36 -5.11 -10.75
N ASN A 42 5.13 -6.06 -11.27
CA ASN A 42 5.80 -5.90 -12.56
C ASN A 42 4.85 -6.27 -13.73
N GLN A 43 5.28 -6.02 -14.97
CA GLN A 43 4.46 -6.26 -16.16
C GLN A 43 4.08 -7.73 -16.38
N GLU A 44 4.94 -8.67 -16.02
CA GLU A 44 4.67 -10.11 -16.15
C GLU A 44 3.62 -10.55 -15.12
N GLU A 45 3.72 -10.04 -13.89
CA GLU A 45 2.73 -10.29 -12.84
C GLU A 45 1.36 -9.74 -13.23
N LEU A 46 1.29 -8.51 -13.74
CA LEU A 46 0.04 -7.89 -14.21
C LEU A 46 -0.60 -8.68 -15.34
N LYS A 47 0.19 -9.12 -16.31
CA LYS A 47 -0.28 -9.98 -17.41
C LYS A 47 -0.82 -11.31 -16.90
N SER A 48 -0.13 -11.95 -15.94
CA SER A 48 -0.58 -13.19 -15.32
C SER A 48 -1.91 -13.03 -14.57
N ILE A 49 -2.10 -11.87 -13.91
CA ILE A 49 -3.35 -11.52 -13.23
C ILE A 49 -4.49 -11.34 -14.24
N GLU A 50 -4.25 -10.63 -15.34
CA GLU A 50 -5.21 -10.47 -16.42
C GLU A 50 -5.64 -11.81 -17.04
N GLU A 51 -4.67 -12.66 -17.41
CA GLU A 51 -4.95 -14.01 -17.94
C GLU A 51 -5.78 -14.84 -16.96
N ARG A 52 -5.49 -14.71 -15.66
CA ARG A 52 -6.26 -15.38 -14.60
C ARG A 52 -7.68 -14.87 -14.54
N ALA A 53 -7.89 -13.57 -14.63
CA ALA A 53 -9.22 -12.97 -14.62
C ALA A 53 -10.11 -13.55 -15.74
N TYR A 54 -9.60 -13.62 -16.97
CA TYR A 54 -10.33 -14.21 -18.10
C TYR A 54 -10.58 -15.71 -17.93
N LYS A 55 -9.61 -16.48 -17.44
CA LYS A 55 -9.79 -17.91 -17.15
C LYS A 55 -10.87 -18.17 -16.10
N LEU A 56 -11.07 -17.25 -15.19
CA LEU A 56 -12.10 -17.32 -14.15
C LEU A 56 -13.50 -16.89 -14.63
N GLY A 57 -13.60 -16.29 -15.81
CA GLY A 57 -14.89 -15.89 -16.40
C GLY A 57 -15.17 -14.40 -16.36
N ALA A 58 -14.15 -13.55 -16.13
CA ALA A 58 -14.32 -12.12 -16.28
C ALA A 58 -14.62 -11.74 -17.74
N VAL A 59 -15.55 -10.81 -17.93
CA VAL A 59 -15.90 -10.25 -19.26
C VAL A 59 -14.78 -9.34 -19.77
N GLN A 60 -14.19 -8.57 -18.85
CA GLN A 60 -13.10 -7.65 -19.13
C GLN A 60 -12.21 -7.50 -17.90
N HIS A 61 -10.93 -7.26 -18.13
CA HIS A 61 -9.97 -6.87 -17.09
C HIS A 61 -9.39 -5.50 -17.37
N ALA A 62 -9.20 -4.69 -16.33
CA ALA A 62 -8.53 -3.39 -16.40
C ALA A 62 -7.35 -3.35 -15.43
N THR A 63 -6.18 -2.95 -15.93
CA THR A 63 -5.03 -2.58 -15.11
C THR A 63 -4.95 -1.07 -15.00
N LEU A 64 -5.20 -0.54 -13.81
CA LEU A 64 -5.21 0.89 -13.51
C LEU A 64 -3.88 1.27 -12.87
N ASP A 65 -2.99 1.92 -13.61
CA ASP A 65 -1.74 2.44 -13.03
C ASP A 65 -2.03 3.75 -12.27
N ILE A 66 -1.92 3.69 -10.96
CA ILE A 66 -2.15 4.83 -10.06
C ILE A 66 -0.87 5.23 -9.31
N THR A 67 0.29 4.77 -9.73
CA THR A 67 1.57 5.00 -9.02
C THR A 67 1.87 6.47 -8.84
N GLN A 68 1.70 7.29 -9.88
CA GLN A 68 1.94 8.73 -9.83
C GLN A 68 0.88 9.45 -8.98
N GLU A 69 -0.38 9.09 -9.11
CA GLU A 69 -1.46 9.67 -8.31
C GLU A 69 -1.27 9.33 -6.82
N TYR A 70 -0.93 8.09 -6.50
CA TYR A 70 -0.65 7.65 -5.14
C TYR A 70 0.55 8.39 -4.54
N TYR A 71 1.61 8.62 -5.32
CA TYR A 71 2.72 9.46 -4.87
C TYR A 71 2.25 10.88 -4.56
N GLN A 72 1.63 11.56 -5.52
CA GLN A 72 1.28 12.97 -5.41
C GLN A 72 0.25 13.26 -4.31
N LYS A 73 -0.72 12.37 -4.12
CA LYS A 73 -1.84 12.57 -3.20
C LYS A 73 -1.65 11.96 -1.82
N SER A 74 -0.64 11.10 -1.64
CA SER A 74 -0.43 10.40 -0.37
C SER A 74 1.04 10.34 0.04
N ILE A 75 1.91 9.66 -0.72
CA ILE A 75 3.31 9.41 -0.31
C ILE A 75 4.04 10.71 -0.03
N LYS A 76 3.89 11.72 -0.89
CA LYS A 76 4.44 13.06 -0.69
C LYS A 76 4.14 13.59 0.71
N TYR A 77 2.89 13.51 1.15
CA TYR A 77 2.47 14.01 2.46
C TYR A 77 2.90 13.09 3.61
N MET A 78 3.01 11.79 3.35
CA MET A 78 3.61 10.87 4.32
C MET A 78 5.09 11.20 4.58
N VAL A 79 5.82 11.61 3.55
CA VAL A 79 7.20 12.11 3.69
C VAL A 79 7.20 13.44 4.44
N PHE A 80 6.41 14.42 4.02
CA PHE A 80 6.34 15.74 4.64
C PHE A 80 5.96 15.67 6.11
N GLY A 81 5.04 14.78 6.46
CA GLY A 81 4.63 14.52 7.84
C GLY A 81 5.60 13.64 8.65
N ASN A 82 6.63 13.06 8.03
CA ASN A 82 7.50 12.04 8.63
C ASN A 82 6.70 10.89 9.29
N ILE A 83 5.71 10.35 8.57
CA ILE A 83 4.66 9.53 9.16
C ILE A 83 5.15 8.11 9.42
N LEU A 84 5.19 7.76 10.70
CA LEU A 84 5.38 6.40 11.19
C LEU A 84 4.32 6.12 12.26
N ARG A 85 3.36 5.25 11.94
CA ARG A 85 2.34 4.85 12.93
C ARG A 85 3.02 4.18 14.13
N ASN A 86 2.70 4.67 15.31
CA ASN A 86 3.32 4.25 16.58
C ASN A 86 4.87 4.29 16.54
N GLY A 87 5.44 5.22 15.75
CA GLY A 87 6.88 5.37 15.61
C GLY A 87 7.59 4.29 14.79
N THR A 88 6.86 3.36 14.17
CA THR A 88 7.44 2.17 13.54
C THR A 88 6.98 1.97 12.10
N TYR A 89 5.66 1.95 11.87
CA TYR A 89 5.07 1.48 10.61
C TYR A 89 4.79 2.62 9.63
N PRO A 90 5.37 2.60 8.41
CA PRO A 90 5.18 3.67 7.44
C PRO A 90 3.82 3.63 6.72
N ILE A 91 2.83 2.91 7.26
CA ILE A 91 1.44 2.75 6.78
C ILE A 91 1.32 2.41 5.30
N SER A 92 2.20 1.57 4.78
CA SER A 92 2.30 1.21 3.37
C SER A 92 0.96 0.72 2.78
N VAL A 93 0.48 -0.43 3.22
CA VAL A 93 -0.77 -1.02 2.73
C VAL A 93 -1.99 -0.18 3.09
N SER A 94 -2.02 0.40 4.29
CA SER A 94 -3.14 1.20 4.75
C SER A 94 -3.43 2.37 3.82
N SER A 95 -2.39 3.07 3.39
CA SER A 95 -2.51 4.24 2.52
C SER A 95 -2.90 3.86 1.09
N GLU A 96 -2.30 2.81 0.53
CA GLU A 96 -2.57 2.42 -0.86
C GLU A 96 -3.99 1.90 -1.08
N ARG A 97 -4.60 1.20 -0.10
CA ARG A 97 -5.95 0.64 -0.23
C ARG A 97 -7.01 1.70 -0.53
N ILE A 98 -6.86 2.90 0.03
CA ILE A 98 -7.78 4.01 -0.23
C ILE A 98 -7.68 4.44 -1.70
N PHE A 99 -6.46 4.60 -2.22
CA PHE A 99 -6.26 4.99 -3.61
C PHE A 99 -6.66 3.90 -4.59
N GLN A 100 -6.46 2.63 -4.22
CA GLN A 100 -7.00 1.50 -4.96
C GLN A 100 -8.54 1.55 -5.01
N ALA A 101 -9.19 1.80 -3.87
CA ALA A 101 -10.66 1.93 -3.82
C ALA A 101 -11.15 3.09 -4.67
N ILE A 102 -10.50 4.25 -4.62
CA ILE A 102 -10.84 5.42 -5.45
C ILE A 102 -10.75 5.07 -6.95
N ALA A 103 -9.67 4.41 -7.37
CA ALA A 103 -9.51 4.03 -8.77
C ALA A 103 -10.58 3.02 -9.23
N ILE A 104 -10.87 2.01 -8.41
CA ILE A 104 -11.87 0.97 -8.70
C ILE A 104 -13.28 1.59 -8.82
N ILE A 105 -13.67 2.46 -7.90
CA ILE A 105 -15.01 3.06 -7.94
C ILE A 105 -15.16 4.03 -9.12
N ASN A 106 -14.09 4.77 -9.47
CA ASN A 106 -14.10 5.63 -10.65
C ASN A 106 -14.23 4.81 -11.93
N TYR A 107 -13.54 3.69 -12.05
CA TYR A 107 -13.70 2.78 -13.18
C TYR A 107 -15.12 2.19 -13.22
N ALA A 108 -15.70 1.82 -12.08
CA ALA A 108 -17.08 1.34 -12.01
C ALA A 108 -18.09 2.39 -12.54
N LYS A 109 -17.88 3.66 -12.18
CA LYS A 109 -18.71 4.78 -12.70
C LYS A 109 -18.53 4.96 -14.21
N GLU A 110 -17.29 4.90 -14.70
CA GLU A 110 -16.95 5.06 -16.12
C GLU A 110 -17.69 4.04 -17.01
N ILE A 111 -17.72 2.76 -16.59
CA ILE A 111 -18.37 1.71 -17.37
C ILE A 111 -19.87 1.56 -17.09
N GLY A 112 -20.42 2.37 -16.19
CA GLY A 112 -21.81 2.28 -15.77
C GLY A 112 -22.15 0.95 -15.09
N ALA A 113 -21.36 0.58 -14.08
CA ALA A 113 -21.58 -0.64 -13.31
C ALA A 113 -22.75 -0.50 -12.34
N ASP A 114 -23.55 -1.57 -12.17
CA ASP A 114 -24.62 -1.63 -11.17
C ASP A 114 -24.06 -1.88 -9.76
N TYR A 115 -22.93 -2.59 -9.69
CA TYR A 115 -22.28 -3.01 -8.44
C TYR A 115 -20.78 -2.85 -8.51
N VAL A 116 -20.19 -2.69 -7.32
CA VAL A 116 -18.77 -2.86 -7.06
C VAL A 116 -18.57 -3.96 -6.03
N ALA A 117 -17.49 -4.74 -6.16
CA ALA A 117 -17.22 -5.87 -5.28
C ALA A 117 -15.77 -5.92 -4.83
N HIS A 118 -15.53 -6.53 -3.67
CA HIS A 118 -14.20 -6.87 -3.19
C HIS A 118 -14.21 -8.19 -2.39
N GLY A 119 -13.05 -8.85 -2.28
CA GLY A 119 -12.87 -10.11 -1.56
C GLY A 119 -12.34 -9.96 -0.14
N SER A 120 -12.47 -8.79 0.50
CA SER A 120 -11.96 -8.61 1.86
C SER A 120 -12.84 -9.33 2.89
N THR A 121 -12.19 -9.95 3.88
CA THR A 121 -12.88 -10.61 5.01
C THR A 121 -13.34 -9.61 6.06
N GLY A 122 -14.28 -10.00 6.93
CA GLY A 122 -14.80 -9.16 8.01
C GLY A 122 -13.81 -8.86 9.14
N ALA A 123 -12.68 -9.55 9.21
CA ALA A 123 -11.72 -9.40 10.31
C ALA A 123 -10.67 -8.30 10.08
N GLY A 124 -10.43 -7.90 8.82
CA GLY A 124 -9.39 -6.94 8.44
C GLY A 124 -9.88 -5.50 8.30
N ASN A 125 -8.93 -4.60 8.13
CA ASN A 125 -9.20 -3.18 7.89
C ASN A 125 -9.64 -2.88 6.44
N ASP A 126 -9.26 -3.72 5.49
CA ASP A 126 -9.42 -3.42 4.07
C ASP A 126 -10.88 -3.33 3.67
N GLN A 127 -11.76 -4.13 4.27
CA GLN A 127 -13.21 -4.02 4.07
C GLN A 127 -13.72 -2.60 4.38
N VAL A 128 -13.27 -2.01 5.50
CA VAL A 128 -13.69 -0.67 5.89
C VAL A 128 -13.18 0.37 4.90
N ARG A 129 -11.94 0.22 4.43
CA ARG A 129 -11.32 1.14 3.47
C ARG A 129 -12.04 1.13 2.12
N PHE A 130 -12.37 -0.05 1.62
CA PHE A 130 -13.13 -0.18 0.37
C PHE A 130 -14.57 0.32 0.54
N ASP A 131 -15.31 -0.19 1.52
CA ASP A 131 -16.71 0.15 1.72
C ASP A 131 -16.92 1.65 1.93
N LEU A 132 -16.15 2.27 2.83
CA LEU A 132 -16.28 3.69 3.13
C LEU A 132 -15.98 4.55 1.91
N THR A 133 -14.90 4.23 1.17
CA THR A 133 -14.55 4.96 -0.05
C THR A 133 -15.63 4.83 -1.13
N PHE A 134 -16.16 3.62 -1.33
CA PHE A 134 -17.22 3.38 -2.32
C PHE A 134 -18.51 4.11 -1.95
N GLN A 135 -18.94 4.04 -0.70
CA GLN A 135 -20.16 4.70 -0.21
C GLN A 135 -20.09 6.22 -0.33
N ILE A 136 -18.92 6.81 -0.08
CA ILE A 136 -18.76 8.27 -0.19
C ILE A 136 -18.75 8.73 -1.65
N LEU A 137 -18.05 8.01 -2.54
CA LEU A 137 -17.81 8.44 -3.91
C LEU A 137 -18.90 8.02 -4.90
N ALA A 138 -19.65 6.97 -4.59
CA ALA A 138 -20.73 6.45 -5.45
C ALA A 138 -21.81 5.75 -4.63
N PRO A 139 -22.58 6.47 -3.81
CA PRO A 139 -23.62 5.88 -2.96
C PRO A 139 -24.73 5.18 -3.76
N GLU A 140 -24.84 5.46 -5.05
CA GLU A 140 -25.79 4.83 -5.96
C GLU A 140 -25.36 3.44 -6.46
N ILE A 141 -24.07 3.09 -6.35
CA ILE A 141 -23.54 1.79 -6.78
C ILE A 141 -23.58 0.82 -5.58
N GLY A 142 -24.26 -0.32 -5.75
CA GLY A 142 -24.35 -1.35 -4.71
C GLY A 142 -22.99 -2.03 -4.44
N ILE A 143 -22.69 -2.35 -3.17
CA ILE A 143 -21.48 -3.06 -2.77
C ILE A 143 -21.79 -4.53 -2.53
N ILE A 144 -20.99 -5.44 -3.09
CA ILE A 144 -21.10 -6.89 -2.94
C ILE A 144 -19.80 -7.45 -2.38
N THR A 145 -19.90 -8.24 -1.31
CA THR A 145 -18.73 -8.77 -0.59
C THR A 145 -18.89 -10.26 -0.27
N PRO A 146 -18.80 -11.15 -1.27
CA PRO A 146 -19.17 -12.57 -1.11
C PRO A 146 -18.39 -13.26 0.01
N THR A 147 -17.07 -13.07 0.09
CA THR A 147 -16.20 -13.69 1.10
C THR A 147 -16.62 -13.30 2.52
N ARG A 148 -16.95 -12.04 2.74
CA ARG A 148 -17.41 -11.53 4.05
C ARG A 148 -18.84 -11.96 4.37
N ASP A 149 -19.76 -11.75 3.42
CA ASP A 149 -21.19 -11.94 3.65
C ASP A 149 -21.55 -13.41 3.88
N MET A 150 -20.82 -14.32 3.25
CA MET A 150 -20.96 -15.77 3.42
C MET A 150 -20.05 -16.33 4.53
N THR A 151 -19.18 -15.51 5.13
CA THR A 151 -18.21 -15.93 6.17
C THR A 151 -17.38 -17.13 5.73
N LEU A 152 -16.82 -17.05 4.53
CA LEU A 152 -16.14 -18.19 3.89
C LEU A 152 -14.81 -18.53 4.55
N THR A 153 -14.49 -19.83 4.53
CA THR A 153 -13.17 -20.32 4.89
C THR A 153 -12.32 -20.51 3.64
N ARG A 154 -11.02 -20.42 3.81
CA ARG A 154 -10.04 -20.64 2.74
C ARG A 154 -10.18 -22.02 2.08
N GLU A 155 -10.49 -23.05 2.88
CA GLU A 155 -10.72 -24.42 2.42
C GLU A 155 -11.93 -24.50 1.49
N TYR A 156 -13.01 -23.81 1.87
CA TYR A 156 -14.24 -23.76 1.05
C TYR A 156 -13.96 -23.09 -0.31
N GLU A 157 -13.27 -21.96 -0.33
CA GLU A 157 -12.94 -21.25 -1.58
C GLU A 157 -12.07 -22.09 -2.51
N ILE A 158 -11.08 -22.82 -1.96
CA ILE A 158 -10.23 -23.75 -2.73
C ILE A 158 -11.07 -24.90 -3.32
N GLU A 159 -11.94 -25.50 -2.53
CA GLU A 159 -12.79 -26.62 -2.97
C GLU A 159 -13.79 -26.15 -4.04
N TYR A 160 -14.40 -25.00 -3.85
CA TYR A 160 -15.30 -24.38 -4.81
C TYR A 160 -14.61 -24.14 -6.15
N LEU A 161 -13.43 -23.51 -6.16
CA LEU A 161 -12.67 -23.25 -7.37
C LEU A 161 -12.29 -24.55 -8.11
N LYS A 162 -11.85 -25.58 -7.38
CA LYS A 162 -11.55 -26.89 -7.96
C LYS A 162 -12.78 -27.53 -8.62
N LYS A 163 -13.94 -27.49 -7.95
CA LYS A 163 -15.21 -27.99 -8.49
C LYS A 163 -15.59 -27.29 -9.80
N HIS A 164 -15.25 -26.01 -9.95
CA HIS A 164 -15.52 -25.21 -11.14
C HIS A 164 -14.34 -25.20 -12.15
N GLY A 165 -13.49 -26.22 -12.08
CA GLY A 165 -12.42 -26.47 -13.06
C GLY A 165 -11.21 -25.54 -12.96
N TYR A 166 -11.08 -24.78 -11.85
CA TYR A 166 -9.94 -23.92 -11.63
C TYR A 166 -9.01 -24.49 -10.55
N THR A 167 -7.79 -24.82 -10.94
CA THR A 167 -6.74 -25.30 -10.03
C THR A 167 -5.54 -24.37 -10.09
N ALA A 168 -5.15 -23.84 -8.94
CA ALA A 168 -3.91 -23.07 -8.77
C ALA A 168 -3.14 -23.63 -7.57
N ASP A 169 -1.85 -23.38 -7.52
CA ASP A 169 -1.01 -23.81 -6.41
C ASP A 169 -1.20 -22.85 -5.21
N PHE A 170 -2.33 -23.04 -4.51
CA PHE A 170 -2.66 -22.26 -3.31
C PHE A 170 -1.78 -22.62 -2.10
N LYS A 171 -0.99 -23.70 -2.15
CA LYS A 171 -0.09 -24.10 -1.06
C LYS A 171 1.13 -23.19 -0.91
N LYS A 172 1.52 -22.49 -1.98
CA LYS A 172 2.62 -21.50 -1.93
C LYS A 172 2.31 -20.21 -1.18
N MET A 173 1.07 -20.03 -0.74
CA MET A 173 0.63 -18.81 -0.06
C MET A 173 0.61 -18.99 1.47
N GLU A 174 1.74 -19.40 2.07
CA GLU A 174 1.86 -19.47 3.54
C GLU A 174 1.75 -18.09 4.17
N TYR A 175 2.22 -17.06 3.48
CA TYR A 175 2.18 -15.66 3.90
C TYR A 175 1.30 -14.83 2.97
N SER A 176 0.50 -13.94 3.58
CA SER A 176 -0.21 -12.88 2.85
C SER A 176 0.76 -11.70 2.64
N ILE A 177 1.27 -11.58 1.42
CA ILE A 177 2.25 -10.54 1.07
C ILE A 177 1.55 -9.51 0.19
N ASN A 178 1.55 -8.25 0.66
CA ASN A 178 1.01 -7.12 -0.08
C ASN A 178 2.14 -6.14 -0.38
N LYS A 179 2.58 -6.10 -1.64
CA LYS A 179 3.62 -5.21 -2.14
C LYS A 179 3.01 -3.92 -2.70
N GLY A 180 3.66 -2.81 -2.43
CA GLY A 180 3.33 -1.51 -3.00
C GLY A 180 4.57 -0.63 -3.13
N LEU A 181 4.41 0.55 -3.72
CA LEU A 181 5.51 1.52 -3.86
C LEU A 181 6.09 1.97 -2.51
N TRP A 182 5.27 2.02 -1.44
CA TRP A 182 5.63 2.52 -0.13
C TRP A 182 5.92 1.41 0.89
N GLY A 183 6.32 0.23 0.42
CA GLY A 183 6.70 -0.91 1.24
C GLY A 183 5.76 -2.10 1.09
N THR A 184 6.13 -3.17 1.76
CA THR A 184 5.45 -4.47 1.71
C THR A 184 4.97 -4.85 3.10
N SER A 185 3.72 -5.28 3.24
CA SER A 185 3.23 -5.89 4.48
C SER A 185 3.16 -7.41 4.36
N ILE A 186 3.41 -8.08 5.49
CA ILE A 186 3.52 -9.53 5.57
C ILE A 186 2.66 -10.02 6.74
N GLY A 187 1.62 -10.80 6.43
CA GLY A 187 0.80 -11.51 7.39
C GLY A 187 1.05 -13.00 7.34
N GLY A 188 1.08 -13.68 8.46
CA GLY A 188 1.25 -15.12 8.56
C GLY A 188 0.92 -15.63 9.95
N LYS A 189 1.13 -16.93 10.20
CA LYS A 189 0.84 -17.58 11.50
C LYS A 189 1.57 -16.92 12.68
N GLU A 190 2.77 -16.38 12.44
CA GLU A 190 3.60 -15.72 13.46
C GLU A 190 2.98 -14.39 13.89
N THR A 191 2.28 -13.69 12.98
CA THR A 191 1.62 -12.41 13.29
C THR A 191 0.38 -12.60 14.19
N LEU A 192 -0.16 -13.82 14.28
CA LEU A 192 -1.28 -14.15 15.16
C LEU A 192 -0.87 -14.36 16.62
N LYS A 193 0.43 -14.45 16.90
CA LYS A 193 0.97 -14.69 18.25
C LYS A 193 1.87 -13.55 18.70
N SER A 194 1.75 -13.11 19.95
CA SER A 194 2.48 -11.97 20.48
C SER A 194 3.99 -12.24 20.69
N ASN A 195 4.38 -13.49 20.78
CA ASN A 195 5.74 -13.95 21.14
C ASN A 195 6.52 -14.54 19.95
N GLN A 196 6.04 -14.34 18.71
CA GLN A 196 6.72 -14.84 17.52
C GLN A 196 7.08 -13.70 16.58
N THR A 197 8.21 -13.81 15.91
CA THR A 197 8.66 -12.92 14.82
C THR A 197 8.58 -13.67 13.51
N LEU A 198 8.49 -12.92 12.41
CA LEU A 198 8.58 -13.52 11.07
C LEU A 198 9.99 -14.12 10.87
N PRO A 199 10.07 -15.32 10.27
CA PRO A 199 11.37 -15.87 9.85
C PRO A 199 11.93 -15.09 8.66
N GLU A 200 13.24 -15.14 8.46
CA GLU A 200 13.91 -14.47 7.34
C GLU A 200 13.27 -14.82 5.97
N SER A 201 12.88 -16.07 5.80
CA SER A 201 12.25 -16.58 4.58
C SER A 201 10.88 -16.00 4.26
N ALA A 202 10.21 -15.33 5.22
CA ALA A 202 8.92 -14.69 4.99
C ALA A 202 9.04 -13.34 4.27
N TYR A 203 10.22 -12.73 4.31
CA TYR A 203 10.45 -11.44 3.65
C TYR A 203 10.73 -11.65 2.16
N PRO A 204 10.05 -10.92 1.25
CA PRO A 204 10.30 -11.00 -0.19
C PRO A 204 11.73 -10.65 -0.60
N SER A 205 12.32 -9.65 0.05
CA SER A 205 13.73 -9.32 -0.15
C SER A 205 14.62 -10.21 0.74
N GLN A 206 15.73 -10.70 0.21
CA GLN A 206 16.70 -11.47 1.01
C GLN A 206 17.91 -10.61 1.32
N MET A 207 18.43 -10.73 2.55
CA MET A 207 19.66 -10.04 2.95
C MET A 207 20.86 -10.67 2.23
N THR A 208 21.50 -9.88 1.37
CA THR A 208 22.67 -10.31 0.57
C THR A 208 23.86 -9.39 0.73
N ALA A 209 23.67 -8.17 1.24
CA ALA A 209 24.76 -7.23 1.45
C ALA A 209 25.58 -7.62 2.69
N THR A 210 26.92 -7.70 2.54
CA THR A 210 27.85 -8.05 3.62
C THR A 210 28.73 -6.90 4.06
N GLN A 211 28.81 -5.84 3.24
CA GLN A 211 29.66 -4.65 3.51
C GLN A 211 28.77 -3.41 3.59
N SER A 212 29.22 -2.41 4.36
CA SER A 212 28.55 -1.13 4.41
C SER A 212 28.69 -0.37 3.08
N LYS A 213 27.71 0.52 2.83
CA LYS A 213 27.71 1.39 1.65
C LYS A 213 27.20 2.77 2.03
N THR A 214 27.97 3.78 1.69
CA THR A 214 27.54 5.18 1.83
C THR A 214 26.71 5.58 0.61
N ILE A 215 25.56 6.21 0.88
CA ILE A 215 24.68 6.79 -0.13
C ILE A 215 24.35 8.23 0.22
N THR A 216 23.89 8.98 -0.77
CA THR A 216 23.38 10.34 -0.58
C THR A 216 21.95 10.44 -1.09
N LEU A 217 21.10 11.13 -0.33
CA LEU A 217 19.75 11.51 -0.75
C LEU A 217 19.67 13.03 -0.83
N ASP A 218 19.26 13.53 -1.98
CA ASP A 218 19.01 14.96 -2.21
C ASP A 218 17.53 15.26 -2.11
N PHE A 219 17.18 16.34 -1.42
CA PHE A 219 15.80 16.82 -1.27
C PHE A 219 15.68 18.24 -1.81
N VAL A 220 14.56 18.51 -2.48
CA VAL A 220 14.16 19.85 -2.92
C VAL A 220 12.74 20.10 -2.47
N LYS A 221 12.56 21.11 -1.62
CA LYS A 221 11.25 21.43 -1.00
C LYS A 221 10.56 20.22 -0.38
N GLY A 222 11.34 19.43 0.36
CA GLY A 222 10.87 18.23 1.06
C GLY A 222 10.72 16.98 0.20
N GLU A 223 10.72 17.07 -1.13
CA GLU A 223 10.62 15.91 -2.00
C GLU A 223 12.00 15.34 -2.35
N ILE A 224 12.12 14.01 -2.44
CA ILE A 224 13.33 13.36 -2.91
C ILE A 224 13.63 13.80 -4.35
N ALA A 225 14.83 14.31 -4.59
CA ALA A 225 15.23 14.87 -5.87
C ALA A 225 16.49 14.19 -6.46
N GLY A 226 17.23 13.43 -5.65
CA GLY A 226 18.44 12.76 -6.12
C GLY A 226 18.91 11.63 -5.22
N ILE A 227 19.61 10.67 -5.81
CA ILE A 227 20.25 9.55 -5.12
C ILE A 227 21.67 9.40 -5.70
N ASN A 228 22.69 9.48 -4.85
CA ASN A 228 24.09 9.33 -5.25
C ASN A 228 24.50 10.24 -6.42
N GLY A 229 23.98 11.47 -6.47
CA GLY A 229 24.25 12.44 -7.53
C GLY A 229 23.43 12.25 -8.82
N LYS A 230 22.64 11.19 -8.96
CA LYS A 230 21.66 11.03 -10.04
C LYS A 230 20.39 11.79 -9.68
N ALA A 231 20.00 12.76 -10.51
CA ALA A 231 18.75 13.51 -10.34
C ALA A 231 17.53 12.70 -10.80
N TYR A 232 16.38 12.96 -10.15
CA TYR A 232 15.10 12.33 -10.46
C TYR A 232 13.99 13.35 -10.57
N ASP A 233 13.44 13.51 -11.75
CA ASP A 233 12.18 14.24 -11.97
C ASP A 233 11.00 13.37 -11.53
N ASN A 234 11.05 12.07 -11.86
CA ASN A 234 10.06 11.09 -11.45
C ASN A 234 10.37 10.54 -10.04
N LYS A 235 9.56 10.94 -9.05
CA LYS A 235 9.74 10.56 -7.64
C LYS A 235 9.41 9.09 -7.38
N VAL A 236 8.50 8.52 -8.17
CA VAL A 236 8.19 7.07 -8.13
C VAL A 236 9.44 6.26 -8.50
N ALA A 237 10.13 6.65 -9.57
CA ALA A 237 11.38 6.00 -9.98
C ALA A 237 12.48 6.15 -8.92
N ALA A 238 12.55 7.31 -8.24
CA ALA A 238 13.50 7.50 -7.15
C ALA A 238 13.25 6.54 -5.98
N ILE A 239 11.99 6.35 -5.59
CA ILE A 239 11.60 5.42 -4.52
C ILE A 239 11.94 3.98 -4.92
N GLN A 240 11.62 3.58 -6.16
CA GLN A 240 11.90 2.23 -6.67
C GLN A 240 13.41 1.94 -6.73
N ASP A 241 14.21 2.88 -7.23
CA ASP A 241 15.67 2.73 -7.30
C ASP A 241 16.29 2.69 -5.88
N LEU A 242 15.77 3.49 -4.94
CA LEU A 242 16.23 3.44 -3.55
C LEU A 242 15.85 2.13 -2.86
N GLU A 243 14.65 1.62 -3.09
CA GLU A 243 14.21 0.32 -2.58
C GLU A 243 15.13 -0.80 -3.10
N ALA A 244 15.37 -0.84 -4.41
CA ALA A 244 16.26 -1.84 -5.03
C ALA A 244 17.71 -1.74 -4.49
N LEU A 245 18.17 -0.54 -4.16
CA LEU A 245 19.50 -0.33 -3.59
C LEU A 245 19.59 -0.76 -2.13
N ALA A 246 18.54 -0.56 -1.33
CA ALA A 246 18.56 -0.73 0.12
C ALA A 246 17.99 -2.08 0.60
N ALA A 247 17.09 -2.70 -0.16
CA ALA A 247 16.49 -4.00 0.18
C ALA A 247 17.52 -5.12 0.43
N PRO A 248 18.66 -5.21 -0.31
CA PRO A 248 19.71 -6.19 -0.01
C PRO A 248 20.33 -6.07 1.38
N TYR A 249 20.16 -4.95 2.06
CA TYR A 249 20.62 -4.73 3.43
C TYR A 249 19.59 -5.15 4.49
N ALA A 250 18.40 -5.61 4.09
CA ALA A 250 17.29 -5.94 5.00
C ALA A 250 16.89 -4.76 5.93
N ILE A 251 17.05 -3.54 5.46
CA ILE A 251 16.67 -2.31 6.17
C ILE A 251 15.16 -2.15 6.14
N GLY A 252 14.59 -1.55 7.19
CA GLY A 252 13.15 -1.21 7.24
C GLY A 252 12.25 -2.40 7.49
N ARG A 253 12.73 -3.47 8.08
CA ARG A 253 11.96 -4.62 8.53
C ARG A 253 11.61 -4.51 10.00
N ASP A 254 10.32 -4.70 10.32
CA ASP A 254 9.86 -4.72 11.71
C ASP A 254 8.47 -5.38 11.81
N MET A 255 7.98 -5.49 13.05
CA MET A 255 6.65 -5.95 13.41
C MET A 255 5.86 -4.80 14.03
N HIS A 256 4.82 -4.36 13.35
CA HIS A 256 3.90 -3.36 13.90
C HIS A 256 2.80 -4.02 14.72
N ILE A 257 2.48 -3.43 15.87
CA ILE A 257 1.31 -3.76 16.69
C ILE A 257 0.48 -2.48 16.84
N GLY A 258 -0.79 -2.58 16.51
CA GLY A 258 -1.68 -1.41 16.62
C GLY A 258 -3.15 -1.79 16.58
N ASP A 259 -4.01 -0.82 16.86
CA ASP A 259 -5.44 -1.00 16.73
C ASP A 259 -5.83 -1.05 15.24
N THR A 260 -6.68 -2.02 14.92
CA THR A 260 -7.44 -1.99 13.68
C THR A 260 -8.50 -0.89 13.74
N ILE A 261 -9.11 -0.54 12.61
CA ILE A 261 -10.18 0.48 12.53
C ILE A 261 -11.36 0.09 13.44
N ILE A 262 -11.62 -1.19 13.58
CA ILE A 262 -12.70 -1.71 14.45
C ILE A 262 -12.27 -1.93 15.91
N GLY A 263 -11.08 -1.45 16.31
CA GLY A 263 -10.63 -1.44 17.71
C GLY A 263 -9.99 -2.74 18.22
N ILE A 264 -9.72 -3.71 17.36
CA ILE A 264 -9.03 -4.96 17.73
C ILE A 264 -7.52 -4.79 17.54
N LYS A 265 -6.71 -5.28 18.47
CA LYS A 265 -5.24 -5.30 18.30
C LYS A 265 -4.83 -6.25 17.18
N GLY A 266 -4.15 -5.70 16.19
CA GLY A 266 -3.58 -6.45 15.07
C GLY A 266 -2.06 -6.38 15.06
N ARG A 267 -1.42 -7.36 14.44
CA ARG A 267 0.01 -7.38 14.17
C ARG A 267 0.25 -7.58 12.68
N VAL A 268 1.25 -6.91 12.17
CA VAL A 268 1.70 -7.06 10.79
C VAL A 268 3.22 -6.93 10.73
N GLY A 269 3.86 -7.84 10.02
CA GLY A 269 5.25 -7.66 9.63
C GLY A 269 5.34 -6.78 8.39
N PHE A 270 6.44 -6.09 8.21
CA PHE A 270 6.67 -5.29 7.03
C PHE A 270 8.15 -5.20 6.67
N GLU A 271 8.40 -4.91 5.39
CA GLU A 271 9.68 -4.40 4.91
C GLU A 271 9.44 -3.15 4.06
N ALA A 272 10.21 -2.09 4.31
CA ALA A 272 10.01 -0.78 3.70
C ALA A 272 11.34 0.00 3.71
N ALA A 273 12.34 -0.46 2.97
CA ALA A 273 13.69 0.11 3.03
C ALA A 273 13.72 1.58 2.57
N ALA A 274 13.17 1.87 1.38
CA ALA A 274 13.10 3.23 0.87
C ALA A 274 12.27 4.16 1.75
N PRO A 275 11.04 3.81 2.18
CA PRO A 275 10.26 4.65 3.08
C PRO A 275 11.00 5.02 4.37
N MET A 276 11.63 4.05 5.02
CA MET A 276 12.35 4.30 6.28
C MET A 276 13.55 5.22 6.09
N LEU A 277 14.31 5.03 5.01
CA LEU A 277 15.44 5.89 4.68
C LEU A 277 15.01 7.30 4.31
N ILE A 278 13.97 7.45 3.48
CA ILE A 278 13.44 8.75 3.06
C ILE A 278 12.92 9.53 4.27
N ILE A 279 12.08 8.91 5.11
CA ILE A 279 11.50 9.56 6.29
C ILE A 279 12.62 9.98 7.27
N ALA A 280 13.58 9.10 7.53
CA ALA A 280 14.67 9.41 8.46
C ALA A 280 15.58 10.53 7.94
N ALA A 281 15.94 10.50 6.66
CA ALA A 281 16.76 11.53 6.03
C ALA A 281 16.02 12.88 5.96
N HIS A 282 14.75 12.86 5.55
CA HIS A 282 13.91 14.04 5.50
C HIS A 282 13.78 14.69 6.89
N LYS A 283 13.48 13.90 7.92
CA LYS A 283 13.39 14.38 9.30
C LYS A 283 14.72 14.96 9.81
N MET A 284 15.85 14.39 9.40
CA MET A 284 17.17 14.94 9.73
C MET A 284 17.37 16.30 9.09
N LEU A 285 17.01 16.45 7.80
CA LEU A 285 17.13 17.71 7.08
C LEU A 285 16.25 18.80 7.68
N GLU A 286 15.02 18.47 8.06
CA GLU A 286 14.09 19.40 8.73
C GLU A 286 14.66 20.01 10.02
N LYS A 287 15.47 19.26 10.78
CA LYS A 287 16.11 19.80 11.99
C LYS A 287 17.04 20.97 11.72
N HIS A 288 17.56 21.09 10.48
CA HIS A 288 18.37 22.20 10.06
C HIS A 288 17.56 23.37 9.47
N THR A 289 16.44 23.08 8.85
CA THR A 289 15.71 24.03 8.01
C THR A 289 14.46 24.60 8.67
N LEU A 290 13.87 23.89 9.62
CA LEU A 290 12.66 24.32 10.33
C LEU A 290 12.99 24.82 11.72
N THR A 291 12.25 25.84 12.16
CA THR A 291 12.28 26.27 13.56
C THR A 291 11.68 25.20 14.47
N LYS A 292 12.01 25.25 15.77
CA LYS A 292 11.46 24.30 16.75
C LYS A 292 9.93 24.27 16.79
N TRP A 293 9.28 25.43 16.57
CA TRP A 293 7.82 25.52 16.59
C TRP A 293 7.19 24.99 15.30
N GLN A 294 7.82 25.19 14.16
CA GLN A 294 7.39 24.55 12.92
C GLN A 294 7.47 23.01 13.02
N GLN A 295 8.58 22.48 13.56
CA GLN A 295 8.73 21.04 13.78
C GLN A 295 7.63 20.49 14.71
N TYR A 296 7.39 21.17 15.84
CA TYR A 296 6.38 20.75 16.82
C TYR A 296 4.99 20.65 16.20
N TRP A 297 4.53 21.70 15.54
CA TRP A 297 3.20 21.70 14.91
C TRP A 297 3.12 20.71 13.75
N LYS A 298 4.16 20.63 12.92
CA LYS A 298 4.20 19.70 11.80
C LYS A 298 4.11 18.24 12.27
N ASP A 299 4.80 17.87 13.35
CA ASP A 299 4.74 16.52 13.90
C ASP A 299 3.33 16.18 14.41
N GLN A 300 2.62 17.16 15.02
CA GLN A 300 1.24 16.98 15.44
C GLN A 300 0.30 16.75 14.24
N VAL A 301 0.36 17.65 13.26
CA VAL A 301 -0.52 17.59 12.06
C VAL A 301 -0.20 16.33 11.23
N GLY A 302 1.08 15.98 11.10
CA GLY A 302 1.52 14.76 10.43
C GLY A 302 0.99 13.50 11.10
N THR A 303 0.99 13.46 12.44
CA THR A 303 0.40 12.35 13.19
C THR A 303 -1.09 12.19 12.89
N TRP A 304 -1.84 13.30 12.84
CA TRP A 304 -3.26 13.29 12.47
C TRP A 304 -3.46 12.82 11.04
N TYR A 305 -2.66 13.32 10.09
CA TYR A 305 -2.71 12.86 8.69
C TYR A 305 -2.57 11.33 8.59
N GLY A 306 -1.55 10.78 9.25
CA GLY A 306 -1.32 9.33 9.26
C GLY A 306 -2.46 8.54 9.88
N MET A 307 -3.11 9.09 10.92
CA MET A 307 -4.24 8.46 11.58
C MET A 307 -5.47 8.43 10.67
N PHE A 308 -5.87 9.57 10.11
CA PHE A 308 -6.97 9.66 9.15
C PHE A 308 -6.75 8.75 7.93
N LEU A 309 -5.52 8.76 7.38
CA LEU A 309 -5.18 7.92 6.25
C LEU A 309 -5.28 6.42 6.60
N HIS A 310 -4.81 6.01 7.78
CA HIS A 310 -4.94 4.62 8.22
C HIS A 310 -6.40 4.18 8.40
N GLU A 311 -7.25 5.08 8.89
CA GLU A 311 -8.64 4.82 9.23
C GLU A 311 -9.63 5.07 8.08
N ALA A 312 -9.14 5.13 6.85
CA ALA A 312 -9.94 5.34 5.64
C ALA A 312 -10.62 6.73 5.54
N GLN A 313 -10.16 7.71 6.29
CA GLN A 313 -10.74 9.05 6.35
C GLN A 313 -10.00 10.07 5.45
N TYR A 314 -9.35 9.59 4.40
CA TYR A 314 -8.65 10.46 3.44
C TYR A 314 -9.56 11.52 2.79
N LEU A 315 -10.85 11.21 2.64
CA LEU A 315 -11.84 12.10 2.01
C LEU A 315 -12.38 13.16 2.96
N GLU A 316 -12.01 13.14 4.26
CA GLU A 316 -12.36 14.19 5.19
C GLU A 316 -11.77 15.55 4.74
N PRO A 317 -12.56 16.65 4.75
CA PRO A 317 -12.09 17.96 4.32
C PRO A 317 -10.83 18.45 5.04
N VAL A 318 -10.69 18.15 6.32
CA VAL A 318 -9.52 18.53 7.14
C VAL A 318 -8.21 17.97 6.59
N MET A 319 -8.25 16.88 5.82
CA MET A 319 -7.06 16.34 5.16
C MET A 319 -6.44 17.35 4.18
N ARG A 320 -7.27 18.14 3.50
CA ARG A 320 -6.78 19.21 2.58
C ARG A 320 -6.16 20.36 3.34
N ASP A 321 -6.69 20.70 4.53
CA ASP A 321 -6.10 21.72 5.40
C ASP A 321 -4.74 21.28 5.92
N ILE A 322 -4.62 20.00 6.32
CA ILE A 322 -3.36 19.41 6.77
C ILE A 322 -2.33 19.37 5.61
N GLU A 323 -2.73 18.97 4.43
CA GLU A 323 -1.86 18.95 3.25
C GLU A 323 -1.35 20.35 2.90
N ALA A 324 -2.19 21.38 2.97
CA ALA A 324 -1.79 22.77 2.77
C ALA A 324 -0.76 23.23 3.81
N PHE A 325 -0.95 22.85 5.07
CA PHE A 325 0.02 23.13 6.13
C PHE A 325 1.36 22.42 5.86
N LEU A 326 1.32 21.14 5.50
CA LEU A 326 2.51 20.35 5.19
C LEU A 326 3.25 20.96 3.99
N ASP A 327 2.58 21.28 2.89
CA ASP A 327 3.17 21.93 1.71
C ASP A 327 3.85 23.27 2.09
N SER A 328 3.20 24.08 2.90
CA SER A 328 3.77 25.35 3.37
C SER A 328 5.05 25.15 4.17
N SER A 329 5.09 24.10 5.00
CA SER A 329 6.24 23.83 5.87
C SER A 329 7.51 23.39 5.09
N GLN A 330 7.34 22.88 3.87
CA GLN A 330 8.43 22.28 3.11
C GLN A 330 9.21 23.25 2.19
N GLN A 331 8.78 24.50 2.08
CA GLN A 331 9.34 25.45 1.09
C GLN A 331 10.85 25.65 1.20
N ASN A 332 11.42 25.51 2.39
CA ASN A 332 12.85 25.67 2.66
C ASN A 332 13.57 24.34 2.98
N VAL A 333 12.89 23.20 2.88
CA VAL A 333 13.48 21.88 3.20
C VAL A 333 14.23 21.38 1.94
N THR A 334 15.42 21.94 1.72
CA THR A 334 16.28 21.63 0.57
C THR A 334 17.69 21.35 1.04
N GLY A 335 18.27 20.25 0.57
CA GLY A 335 19.63 19.86 0.93
C GLY A 335 19.91 18.39 0.68
N ARG A 336 21.07 17.94 1.15
CA ARG A 336 21.58 16.58 0.98
C ARG A 336 21.77 15.90 2.33
N VAL A 337 21.40 14.63 2.41
CA VAL A 337 21.67 13.77 3.58
C VAL A 337 22.55 12.61 3.17
N ILE A 338 23.59 12.34 3.97
CA ILE A 338 24.53 11.23 3.79
C ILE A 338 24.13 10.12 4.74
N ILE A 339 23.97 8.91 4.22
CA ILE A 339 23.53 7.73 4.97
C ILE A 339 24.54 6.61 4.74
N GLU A 340 24.90 5.92 5.79
CA GLU A 340 25.66 4.68 5.72
C GLU A 340 24.73 3.49 5.94
N LEU A 341 24.59 2.63 4.92
CA LEU A 341 23.83 1.40 4.98
C LEU A 341 24.68 0.27 5.53
N HIS A 342 24.13 -0.51 6.45
CA HIS A 342 24.71 -1.73 7.01
C HIS A 342 23.66 -2.85 6.98
N PRO A 343 24.05 -4.13 7.02
CA PRO A 343 23.10 -5.21 7.27
C PRO A 343 22.17 -4.90 8.45
N TYR A 344 20.87 -4.93 8.20
CA TYR A 344 19.76 -4.68 9.14
C TYR A 344 19.65 -3.27 9.75
N ARG A 345 20.51 -2.32 9.40
CA ARG A 345 20.47 -0.96 9.96
C ARG A 345 21.04 0.09 9.02
N TYR A 346 20.79 1.34 9.34
CA TYR A 346 21.44 2.49 8.69
C TYR A 346 21.89 3.52 9.74
N VAL A 347 22.81 4.37 9.35
CA VAL A 347 23.29 5.49 10.16
C VAL A 347 23.17 6.77 9.33
N LEU A 348 22.49 7.78 9.88
CA LEU A 348 22.49 9.12 9.30
C LEU A 348 23.79 9.80 9.72
N VAL A 349 24.66 10.08 8.74
CA VAL A 349 26.04 10.57 9.01
C VAL A 349 26.06 12.08 9.04
N LEU A 350 25.45 12.74 8.05
CA LEU A 350 25.53 14.20 7.87
C LEU A 350 24.35 14.69 7.04
N SER A 351 23.93 15.95 7.28
CA SER A 351 23.07 16.69 6.35
C SER A 351 23.71 18.03 5.99
N LEU A 352 23.60 18.40 4.73
CA LEU A 352 24.05 19.67 4.16
C LEU A 352 22.83 20.43 3.63
N ILE A 353 22.66 21.68 4.05
CA ILE A 353 21.61 22.57 3.54
C ILE A 353 22.17 23.35 2.33
N HIS A 354 21.31 23.63 1.35
CA HIS A 354 21.63 24.41 0.15
C HIS A 354 20.76 25.65 0.08
#